data_ca2a22381dcd1bc1633a1f7452442906
#
_entry.id   ca2a22381dcd1bc1633a1f7452442906
#
_cell.length_a   1.000
_cell.length_b   1.000
_cell.length_c   1.000
_cell.angle_alpha   90.00
_cell.angle_beta   90.00
_cell.angle_gamma   90.00
#
_symmetry.space_group_name_H-M   'P 1'
#
loop_
_entity.id
_entity.type
_entity.pdbx_description
1 polymer ?
#
loop_
_entity_poly.entity_id
_entity_poly.type
_entity_poly.pdbx_seq_one_letter_code
_entity_poly.pdbx_strand_id
1 'polypeptide(L)'
;LHSTSRRQRQMCIRDRLASLIFCEAGNQPYEGQVAVGAVVMNRIKSSSYPDTMEEVIYQSGQFSPAMSGWLDRVRANQGYTEAAMQAAEDALAGSNPIGDCLYFSVGGYGTRIGDHLFH
;
A
#
# COMPACT_ATOMS: atom_id res chain seq x y z
N LEU A 1 18.04 -18.56 14.34
CA LEU A 1 17.35 -19.66 14.84
C LEU A 1 15.98 -19.87 14.27
N HIS A 2 15.22 -18.82 14.22
CA HIS A 2 13.93 -18.86 13.60
C HIS A 2 13.99 -18.04 12.33
N SER A 3 14.39 -18.68 11.25
CA SER A 3 14.22 -18.02 9.98
C SER A 3 12.73 -17.99 9.71
N THR A 4 12.20 -16.80 9.46
CA THR A 4 10.82 -16.67 9.04
C THR A 4 10.67 -17.41 7.73
N SER A 5 9.71 -18.31 7.63
CA SER A 5 9.48 -19.06 6.41
C SER A 5 9.08 -18.09 5.31
N ARG A 6 9.27 -18.51 4.04
CA ARG A 6 8.85 -17.71 2.90
C ARG A 6 7.36 -17.36 3.00
N ARG A 7 6.55 -18.34 3.40
CA ARG A 7 5.11 -18.13 3.56
C ARG A 7 4.80 -17.06 4.59
N GLN A 8 5.48 -17.09 5.74
CA GLN A 8 5.28 -16.08 6.78
C GLN A 8 5.71 -14.71 6.33
N ARG A 9 6.82 -14.61 5.59
CA ARG A 9 7.25 -13.32 5.06
C ARG A 9 6.23 -12.73 4.08
N GLN A 10 5.65 -13.58 3.22
CA GLN A 10 4.63 -13.12 2.29
C GLN A 10 3.37 -12.69 3.01
N MET A 11 2.99 -13.39 4.08
CA MET A 11 1.83 -13.00 4.88
C MET A 11 2.06 -11.65 5.55
N CYS A 12 3.27 -11.41 6.08
CA CYS A 12 3.61 -10.12 6.68
C CYS A 12 3.58 -9.00 5.66
N ILE A 13 4.06 -9.24 4.44
CA ILE A 13 4.04 -8.26 3.37
C ILE A 13 2.60 -7.93 2.99
N ARG A 14 1.75 -8.95 2.82
CA ARG A 14 0.35 -8.73 2.48
C ARG A 14 -0.40 -7.99 3.57
N ASP A 15 -0.20 -8.38 4.83
CA ASP A 15 -0.83 -7.72 5.97
C ASP A 15 -0.47 -6.25 6.03
N ARG A 16 0.82 -5.95 5.83
CA ARG A 16 1.29 -4.58 5.91
C ARG A 16 0.71 -3.73 4.79
N LEU A 17 0.72 -4.27 3.57
CA LEU A 17 0.17 -3.56 2.43
C LEU A 17 -1.35 -3.39 2.56
N ALA A 18 -2.05 -4.44 2.98
CA ALA A 18 -3.49 -4.37 3.20
C ALA A 18 -3.85 -3.33 4.25
N SER A 19 -3.06 -3.26 5.33
CA SER A 19 -3.27 -2.28 6.39
C SER A 19 -3.09 -0.86 5.87
N LEU A 20 -2.06 -0.63 5.05
CA LEU A 20 -1.84 0.68 4.46
C LEU A 20 -2.99 1.06 3.52
N ILE A 21 -3.38 0.14 2.65
CA ILE A 21 -4.49 0.37 1.72
C ILE A 21 -5.76 0.71 2.49
N PHE A 22 -6.05 -0.01 3.56
CA PHE A 22 -7.21 0.25 4.38
C PHE A 22 -7.15 1.66 4.99
N CYS A 23 -6.02 2.04 5.54
CA CYS A 23 -5.85 3.35 6.16
C CYS A 23 -5.98 4.48 5.15
N GLU A 24 -5.43 4.30 3.96
CA GLU A 24 -5.38 5.37 2.94
C GLU A 24 -6.61 5.39 2.04
N ALA A 25 -7.21 4.25 1.79
CA ALA A 25 -8.22 4.12 0.74
C ALA A 25 -9.33 3.13 1.09
N GLY A 26 -9.57 2.84 2.36
CA GLY A 26 -10.54 1.84 2.77
C GLY A 26 -11.97 2.17 2.34
N ASN A 27 -12.28 3.45 2.12
CA ASN A 27 -13.58 3.91 1.66
C ASN A 27 -13.63 4.21 0.17
N GLN A 28 -12.60 3.84 -0.58
CA GLN A 28 -12.51 4.11 -2.01
C GLN A 28 -12.99 2.92 -2.84
N PRO A 29 -13.31 3.14 -4.12
CA PRO A 29 -13.60 2.02 -5.02
C PRO A 29 -12.45 1.01 -5.05
N TYR A 30 -12.76 -0.23 -5.38
CA TYR A 30 -11.76 -1.29 -5.38
C TYR A 30 -10.54 -0.93 -6.24
N GLU A 31 -10.78 -0.36 -7.42
CA GLU A 31 -9.70 0.04 -8.32
C GLU A 31 -8.78 1.07 -7.63
N GLY A 32 -9.35 1.97 -6.83
CA GLY A 32 -8.56 2.94 -6.09
C GLY A 32 -7.71 2.29 -5.00
N GLN A 33 -8.21 1.25 -4.38
CA GLN A 33 -7.45 0.49 -3.39
C GLN A 33 -6.28 -0.23 -4.04
N VAL A 34 -6.50 -0.87 -5.19
CA VAL A 34 -5.43 -1.49 -5.96
C VAL A 34 -4.41 -0.44 -6.40
N ALA A 35 -4.88 0.75 -6.79
CA ALA A 35 -4.01 1.83 -7.23
C ALA A 35 -3.06 2.29 -6.13
N VAL A 36 -3.54 2.40 -4.88
CA VAL A 36 -2.66 2.74 -3.74
C VAL A 36 -1.58 1.67 -3.58
N GLY A 37 -1.97 0.40 -3.66
CA GLY A 37 -1.00 -0.69 -3.62
C GLY A 37 0.02 -0.61 -4.75
N ALA A 38 -0.43 -0.24 -5.95
CA ALA A 38 0.45 -0.10 -7.11
C ALA A 38 1.47 1.03 -6.92
N VAL A 39 1.07 2.14 -6.27
CA VAL A 39 2.03 3.21 -5.94
C VAL A 39 3.15 2.67 -5.09
N VAL A 40 2.82 1.89 -4.05
CA VAL A 40 3.84 1.29 -3.18
C VAL A 40 4.76 0.39 -3.99
N MET A 41 4.19 -0.45 -4.85
CA MET A 41 4.99 -1.36 -5.68
C MET A 41 5.90 -0.59 -6.65
N ASN A 42 5.40 0.50 -7.22
CA ASN A 42 6.20 1.34 -8.11
C ASN A 42 7.37 1.98 -7.36
N ARG A 43 7.14 2.43 -6.12
CA ARG A 43 8.21 3.01 -5.30
C ARG A 43 9.30 1.98 -5.01
N ILE A 44 8.92 0.75 -4.70
CA ILE A 44 9.89 -0.32 -4.44
C ILE A 44 10.79 -0.54 -5.66
N LYS A 45 10.23 -0.42 -6.85
CA LYS A 45 10.97 -0.61 -8.10
C LYS A 45 11.79 0.61 -8.52
N SER A 46 11.51 1.77 -7.93
CA SER A 46 12.16 3.02 -8.30
C SER A 46 13.49 3.17 -7.57
N SER A 47 14.52 3.64 -8.29
CA SER A 47 15.81 3.91 -7.66
C SER A 47 15.78 5.11 -6.71
N SER A 48 14.68 5.90 -6.73
CA SER A 48 14.54 7.08 -5.89
C SER A 48 13.93 6.75 -4.52
N TYR A 49 13.54 5.50 -4.28
CA TYR A 49 12.90 5.08 -3.03
C TYR A 49 13.60 3.84 -2.49
N PRO A 50 13.38 3.51 -1.20
CA PRO A 50 13.85 2.24 -0.66
C PRO A 50 13.30 1.07 -1.45
N ASP A 51 13.97 -0.08 -1.39
CA ASP A 51 13.64 -1.22 -2.23
C ASP A 51 12.89 -2.33 -1.50
N THR A 52 12.42 -2.08 -0.28
CA THR A 52 11.59 -3.04 0.45
C THR A 52 10.25 -2.43 0.81
N MET A 53 9.25 -3.28 0.94
CA MET A 53 7.90 -2.88 1.33
C MET A 53 7.91 -2.10 2.66
N GLU A 54 8.58 -2.66 3.66
CA GLU A 54 8.62 -2.05 4.97
C GLU A 54 9.25 -0.66 4.93
N GLU A 55 10.39 -0.54 4.26
CA GLU A 55 11.09 0.74 4.19
C GLU A 55 10.31 1.79 3.42
N VAL A 56 9.61 1.40 2.36
CA VAL A 56 8.78 2.34 1.60
C VAL A 56 7.61 2.82 2.45
N ILE A 57 6.92 1.90 3.13
CA ILE A 57 5.73 2.25 3.93
C ILE A 57 6.10 3.13 5.12
N TYR A 58 7.20 2.82 5.78
CA TYR A 58 7.61 3.56 6.99
C TYR A 58 8.57 4.71 6.71
N GLN A 59 8.79 5.03 5.46
CA GLN A 59 9.65 6.16 5.10
C GLN A 59 9.08 7.45 5.70
N SER A 60 9.96 8.21 6.37
CA SER A 60 9.56 9.40 7.10
C SER A 60 8.79 10.38 6.20
N GLY A 61 7.62 10.81 6.68
CA GLY A 61 6.81 11.83 6.02
C GLY A 61 6.01 11.35 4.83
N GLN A 62 6.04 10.06 4.49
CA GLN A 62 5.34 9.59 3.29
C GLN A 62 3.90 9.15 3.55
N PHE A 63 3.67 8.39 4.62
CA PHE A 63 2.33 7.89 4.92
C PHE A 63 1.99 8.22 6.38
N SER A 64 1.01 9.10 6.56
CA SER A 64 0.59 9.51 7.90
C SER A 64 0.19 8.34 8.80
N PRO A 65 -0.57 7.34 8.31
CA PRO A 65 -0.93 6.21 9.17
C PRO A 65 0.28 5.45 9.72
N ALA A 66 1.36 5.37 8.96
CA ALA A 66 2.59 4.71 9.42
C ALA A 66 3.26 5.53 10.53
N MET A 67 3.24 6.85 10.39
CA MET A 67 3.88 7.74 11.35
C MET A 67 3.09 7.83 12.67
N SER A 68 1.75 7.78 12.60
CA SER A 68 0.89 7.93 13.77
C SER A 68 0.70 6.64 14.57
N GLY A 69 1.11 5.50 14.02
CA GLY A 69 0.88 4.19 14.63
C GLY A 69 -0.46 3.57 14.28
N TRP A 70 -1.32 4.25 13.52
CA TRP A 70 -2.63 3.70 13.13
C TRP A 70 -2.46 2.45 12.29
N LEU A 71 -1.54 2.47 11.32
CA LEU A 71 -1.27 1.32 10.46
C LEU A 71 -0.88 0.09 11.30
N ASP A 72 -0.01 0.30 12.29
CA ASP A 72 0.44 -0.80 13.14
C ASP A 72 -0.71 -1.39 13.97
N ARG A 73 -1.63 -0.53 14.43
CA ARG A 73 -2.80 -0.99 15.18
C ARG A 73 -3.75 -1.77 14.28
N VAL A 74 -4.01 -1.29 13.07
CA VAL A 74 -4.85 -2.00 12.10
C VAL A 74 -4.25 -3.37 11.79
N ARG A 75 -2.94 -3.40 11.57
CA ARG A 75 -2.25 -4.64 11.25
C ARG A 75 -2.31 -5.63 12.42
N ALA A 76 -2.07 -5.15 13.63
CA ALA A 76 -2.07 -6.01 14.82
C ALA A 76 -3.45 -6.63 15.08
N ASN A 77 -4.51 -5.89 14.80
CA ASN A 77 -5.89 -6.32 15.03
C ASN A 77 -6.54 -6.92 13.78
N GLN A 78 -5.80 -7.01 12.68
CA GLN A 78 -6.32 -7.43 11.38
C GLN A 78 -7.59 -6.66 11.02
N GLY A 79 -7.55 -5.35 11.26
CA GLY A 79 -8.71 -4.46 11.08
C GLY A 79 -8.98 -4.04 9.65
N TYR A 80 -8.17 -4.48 8.70
CA TYR A 80 -8.39 -4.19 7.29
C TYR A 80 -9.56 -5.01 6.74
N THR A 81 -10.17 -4.51 5.67
CA THR A 81 -11.28 -5.21 5.03
C THR A 81 -10.78 -6.33 4.13
N GLU A 82 -11.69 -7.23 3.75
CA GLU A 82 -11.37 -8.23 2.74
C GLU A 82 -11.00 -7.59 1.41
N ALA A 83 -11.66 -6.48 1.06
CA ALA A 83 -11.35 -5.76 -0.17
C ALA A 83 -9.94 -5.21 -0.14
N ALA A 84 -9.50 -4.64 1.00
CA ALA A 84 -8.13 -4.13 1.13
C ALA A 84 -7.11 -5.26 0.99
N MET A 85 -7.38 -6.42 1.58
CA MET A 85 -6.49 -7.57 1.45
C MET A 85 -6.45 -8.07 0.01
N GLN A 86 -7.60 -8.16 -0.66
CA GLN A 86 -7.64 -8.58 -2.06
C GLN A 86 -6.89 -7.58 -2.95
N ALA A 87 -7.07 -6.28 -2.67
CA ALA A 87 -6.35 -5.24 -3.41
C ALA A 87 -4.85 -5.37 -3.22
N ALA A 88 -4.41 -5.67 -1.99
CA ALA A 88 -3.00 -5.89 -1.72
C ALA A 88 -2.46 -7.08 -2.51
N GLU A 89 -3.21 -8.18 -2.53
CA GLU A 89 -2.80 -9.36 -3.28
C GLU A 89 -2.73 -9.07 -4.78
N ASP A 90 -3.72 -8.34 -5.31
CA ASP A 90 -3.72 -7.98 -6.72
C ASP A 90 -2.54 -7.08 -7.08
N ALA A 91 -2.23 -6.09 -6.24
CA ALA A 91 -1.10 -5.21 -6.48
C ALA A 91 0.23 -5.98 -6.43
N LEU A 92 0.37 -6.89 -5.47
CA LEU A 92 1.56 -7.72 -5.36
C LEU A 92 1.72 -8.65 -6.56
N ALA A 93 0.60 -9.06 -7.15
CA ALA A 93 0.61 -9.92 -8.34
C ALA A 93 0.86 -9.13 -9.63
N GLY A 94 0.92 -7.81 -9.56
CA GLY A 94 1.24 -6.98 -10.71
C GLY A 94 0.10 -6.14 -11.27
N SER A 95 -1.11 -6.21 -10.68
CA SER A 95 -2.20 -5.33 -11.09
C SER A 95 -1.82 -3.88 -10.87
N ASN A 96 -1.95 -3.07 -11.91
CA ASN A 96 -1.46 -1.70 -11.87
C ASN A 96 -2.31 -0.80 -12.77
N PRO A 97 -3.37 -0.18 -12.24
CA PRO A 97 -4.23 0.68 -13.04
C PRO A 97 -3.64 2.08 -13.30
N ILE A 98 -2.49 2.39 -12.73
CA ILE A 98 -1.93 3.75 -12.78
C ILE A 98 -0.57 3.84 -13.47
N GLY A 99 -0.08 2.74 -14.07
CA GLY A 99 1.19 2.76 -14.77
C GLY A 99 2.37 2.97 -13.83
N ASP A 100 3.15 4.03 -14.07
CA ASP A 100 4.37 4.29 -13.29
C ASP A 100 4.22 5.41 -12.27
N CYS A 101 3.00 5.77 -11.89
CA CYS A 101 2.76 6.81 -10.89
C CYS A 101 3.40 6.44 -9.56
N LEU A 102 4.00 7.45 -8.91
CA LEU A 102 4.69 7.28 -7.63
C LEU A 102 3.98 8.01 -6.49
N TYR A 103 2.92 8.77 -6.78
CA TYR A 103 2.24 9.62 -5.81
C TYR A 103 0.73 9.52 -5.95
N PHE A 104 0.03 9.80 -4.86
CA PHE A 104 -1.40 10.06 -4.93
C PHE A 104 -1.77 11.16 -3.94
N SER A 105 -2.85 11.89 -4.25
CA SER A 105 -3.30 13.01 -3.43
C SER A 105 -4.79 13.24 -3.69
N VAL A 106 -5.44 14.06 -2.85
CA VAL A 106 -6.86 14.41 -3.05
C VAL A 106 -7.05 15.58 -4.00
N GLY A 107 -6.03 16.35 -4.26
CA GLY A 107 -6.11 17.50 -5.16
C GLY A 107 -4.91 17.53 -6.09
N GLY A 108 -4.98 18.43 -7.08
CA GLY A 108 -3.89 18.60 -8.02
C GLY A 108 -4.20 17.99 -9.38
N TYR A 109 -3.26 17.24 -9.93
CA TYR A 109 -3.36 16.69 -11.27
C TYR A 109 -3.08 15.19 -11.26
N GLY A 110 -3.41 14.55 -12.37
CA GLY A 110 -3.13 13.13 -12.55
C GLY A 110 -4.38 12.35 -12.92
N THR A 111 -4.28 11.02 -12.84
CA THR A 111 -5.38 10.14 -13.14
C THR A 111 -6.27 10.00 -11.89
N ARG A 112 -7.54 10.34 -12.05
CA ARG A 112 -8.50 10.23 -10.94
C ARG A 112 -9.07 8.83 -10.84
N ILE A 113 -8.99 8.25 -9.63
CA ILE A 113 -9.70 7.01 -9.29
C ILE A 113 -10.33 7.26 -7.94
N GLY A 114 -11.68 7.31 -7.90
CA GLY A 114 -12.39 7.70 -6.69
C GLY A 114 -12.03 9.12 -6.28
N ASP A 115 -11.64 9.30 -5.04
CA ASP A 115 -11.28 10.61 -4.50
C ASP A 115 -9.80 10.94 -4.67
N HIS A 116 -9.01 10.01 -5.20
CA HIS A 116 -7.57 10.20 -5.33
C HIS A 116 -7.14 10.50 -6.75
N LEU A 117 -6.11 11.32 -6.86
CA LEU A 117 -5.43 11.62 -8.12
C LEU A 117 -4.03 10.99 -8.05
N PHE A 118 -3.72 10.18 -9.05
CA PHE A 118 -2.43 9.47 -9.12
C PHE A 118 -1.52 10.13 -10.15
N HIS A 119 -0.29 10.38 -9.76
CA HIS A 119 0.66 11.08 -10.62
C HIS A 119 2.10 10.68 -10.41
#